data_b5d66e9dd065db4985a40efb4c71efe4
#
_entry.id   b5d66e9dd065db4985a40efb4c71efe4
#
_cell.length_a   1.000
_cell.length_b   1.000
_cell.length_c   1.000
_cell.angle_alpha   90.00
_cell.angle_beta   90.00
_cell.angle_gamma   90.00
#
_symmetry.space_group_name_H-M   'P 1'
#
loop_
_entity.id
_entity.type
_entity.pdbx_description
1 polymer ?
#
loop_
_entity_poly.entity_id
_entity_poly.type
_entity_poly.pdbx_seq_one_letter_code
_entity_poly.pdbx_strand_id
1 'polypeptide(L)'
;MKQSNLLFMSAAMMLASCGGTKEAGQNGALIERSDIKIEGQRMTPEALWAMGRIGNVAVSPDEKQIAYSVAYYSVPDNKSNNELFVMNADGSNNKQITRDNWQESQPAWIKDGKKIAFLCNESGSSQVWEMNPDGTERKQLTQYDGDIEGFAFSPDGKKLLFIAQVKTVQSTADKHPDLPKATGIIVTDLMYKHWDEWVTTAPHPFVAEFDGNGISNVKDILEGLPYESPMKPFGGIEQLAWSSDSKQIAYTSRKKQGLAYAVSTDSDIYLYDLESKKTENLCKDYTESSIPATMTNAMDGATPQAVQLTVKDENKGYD
;
A
#
# COMPACT_ATOMS: atom_id res chain seq x y z
N MET A 1 24.51 71.02 29.57
CA MET A 1 23.22 70.35 29.24
C MET A 1 23.37 69.71 27.83
N LYS A 2 23.70 68.41 27.70
CA LYS A 2 23.59 67.70 26.48
C LYS A 2 23.14 66.26 26.88
N GLN A 3 21.92 65.91 26.49
CA GLN A 3 21.33 64.57 26.70
C GLN A 3 21.96 63.61 25.73
N SER A 4 22.47 62.49 26.24
CA SER A 4 22.95 61.32 25.46
C SER A 4 21.81 60.34 25.36
N ASN A 5 21.36 60.07 24.14
CA ASN A 5 20.39 59.01 23.84
C ASN A 5 21.20 57.69 23.75
N LEU A 6 20.94 56.76 24.65
CA LEU A 6 21.41 55.38 24.58
C LEU A 6 20.42 54.58 23.70
N LEU A 7 20.88 54.14 22.55
CA LEU A 7 20.15 53.16 21.70
C LEU A 7 20.39 51.77 22.27
N PHE A 8 19.34 51.12 22.75
CA PHE A 8 19.34 49.69 23.02
C PHE A 8 19.14 48.93 21.71
N MET A 9 20.18 48.31 21.20
CA MET A 9 20.08 47.29 20.18
C MET A 9 19.73 45.94 20.82
N SER A 10 18.48 45.52 20.68
CA SER A 10 18.05 44.16 21.02
C SER A 10 18.55 43.20 19.92
N ALA A 11 19.56 42.43 20.22
CA ALA A 11 19.97 41.29 19.38
C ALA A 11 18.94 40.18 19.57
N ALA A 12 18.03 40.01 18.60
CA ALA A 12 17.22 38.82 18.49
C ALA A 12 18.09 37.65 18.03
N MET A 13 18.48 36.75 18.91
CA MET A 13 19.03 35.45 18.57
C MET A 13 17.92 34.62 17.92
N MET A 14 17.96 34.50 16.61
CA MET A 14 17.23 33.43 15.92
C MET A 14 17.92 32.10 16.24
N LEU A 15 17.28 31.33 17.10
CA LEU A 15 17.54 29.90 17.22
C LEU A 15 17.11 29.25 15.91
N ALA A 16 18.07 29.00 15.04
CA ALA A 16 17.87 28.11 13.91
C ALA A 16 17.67 26.68 14.47
N SER A 17 16.43 26.29 14.65
CA SER A 17 16.05 24.92 14.82
C SER A 17 16.40 24.18 13.53
N CYS A 18 17.43 23.34 13.55
CA CYS A 18 17.68 22.35 12.52
C CYS A 18 16.60 21.24 12.63
N GLY A 19 15.37 21.59 12.32
CA GLY A 19 14.38 20.65 11.86
C GLY A 19 14.70 20.35 10.41
N GLY A 20 15.20 19.17 10.10
CA GLY A 20 15.35 18.72 8.72
C GLY A 20 13.97 18.71 8.08
N THR A 21 13.65 19.77 7.36
CA THR A 21 12.62 19.72 6.34
C THR A 21 13.10 18.71 5.32
N LYS A 22 12.41 17.56 5.24
CA LYS A 22 12.46 16.72 4.04
C LYS A 22 12.01 17.65 2.91
N GLU A 23 12.95 18.17 2.15
CA GLU A 23 12.66 18.75 0.87
C GLU A 23 12.06 17.62 0.03
N ALA A 24 10.76 17.65 -0.19
CA ALA A 24 10.12 16.97 -1.27
C ALA A 24 10.64 17.64 -2.56
N GLY A 25 11.85 17.25 -2.99
CA GLY A 25 12.55 17.90 -4.07
C GLY A 25 12.47 17.07 -5.33
N GLN A 26 11.80 17.59 -6.32
CA GLN A 26 11.98 17.21 -7.73
C GLN A 26 13.39 17.56 -8.23
N ASN A 27 14.45 17.14 -7.56
CA ASN A 27 15.83 17.43 -7.95
C ASN A 27 16.44 16.28 -8.76
N GLY A 28 15.74 15.77 -9.77
CA GLY A 28 16.27 14.78 -10.71
C GLY A 28 15.70 14.98 -12.11
N ALA A 29 16.41 14.50 -13.13
CA ALA A 29 15.83 14.39 -14.46
C ALA A 29 14.59 13.48 -14.39
N LEU A 30 13.53 13.83 -15.13
CA LEU A 30 12.32 13.01 -15.22
C LEU A 30 12.69 11.63 -15.80
N ILE A 31 12.29 10.57 -15.12
CA ILE A 31 12.47 9.20 -15.59
C ILE A 31 11.28 8.84 -16.47
N GLU A 32 11.52 8.70 -17.75
CA GLU A 32 10.52 8.44 -18.76
C GLU A 32 10.87 7.19 -19.58
N ARG A 33 10.04 6.91 -20.57
CA ARG A 33 10.31 5.86 -21.54
C ARG A 33 11.68 6.06 -22.21
N SER A 34 12.48 5.02 -22.18
CA SER A 34 13.80 5.03 -22.84
C SER A 34 13.66 4.97 -24.34
N ASP A 35 14.42 5.80 -25.05
CA ASP A 35 14.52 5.81 -26.52
C ASP A 35 15.58 4.84 -27.07
N ILE A 36 16.05 3.89 -26.25
CA ILE A 36 17.06 2.92 -26.67
C ILE A 36 16.59 2.17 -27.93
N LYS A 37 17.48 2.11 -28.93
CA LYS A 37 17.26 1.27 -30.10
C LYS A 37 17.67 -0.15 -29.78
N ILE A 38 16.72 -1.07 -29.86
CA ILE A 38 17.01 -2.50 -29.71
C ILE A 38 17.52 -3.02 -31.05
N GLU A 39 18.79 -3.34 -31.11
CA GLU A 39 19.42 -3.93 -32.29
C GLU A 39 19.44 -5.46 -32.19
N GLY A 40 19.00 -6.12 -33.28
CA GLY A 40 18.98 -7.58 -33.34
C GLY A 40 17.73 -8.23 -32.74
N GLN A 41 17.78 -9.58 -32.59
CA GLN A 41 16.64 -10.38 -32.15
C GLN A 41 16.82 -10.94 -30.71
N ARG A 42 17.83 -10.48 -29.99
CA ARG A 42 18.11 -10.96 -28.64
C ARG A 42 17.81 -9.90 -27.61
N MET A 43 17.20 -10.33 -26.51
CA MET A 43 17.02 -9.48 -25.33
C MET A 43 18.39 -9.22 -24.70
N THR A 44 18.70 -7.95 -24.44
CA THR A 44 19.85 -7.50 -23.66
C THR A 44 19.41 -6.93 -22.32
N PRO A 45 20.28 -6.82 -21.29
CA PRO A 45 19.94 -6.17 -20.03
C PRO A 45 19.41 -4.74 -20.24
N GLU A 46 20.02 -3.98 -21.17
CA GLU A 46 19.63 -2.60 -21.48
C GLU A 46 18.22 -2.58 -22.12
N ALA A 47 17.95 -3.49 -23.04
CA ALA A 47 16.64 -3.63 -23.66
C ALA A 47 15.55 -3.98 -22.61
N LEU A 48 15.86 -4.88 -21.67
CA LEU A 48 14.95 -5.27 -20.59
C LEU A 48 14.61 -4.08 -19.68
N TRP A 49 15.60 -3.29 -19.30
CA TRP A 49 15.40 -2.12 -18.43
C TRP A 49 14.77 -0.93 -19.15
N ALA A 50 14.90 -0.85 -20.48
CA ALA A 50 14.28 0.18 -21.29
C ALA A 50 12.77 -0.01 -21.47
N MET A 51 12.25 -1.20 -21.19
CA MET A 51 10.81 -1.47 -21.31
C MET A 51 10.05 -0.85 -20.15
N GLY A 52 8.97 -0.12 -20.45
CA GLY A 52 7.95 0.24 -19.49
C GLY A 52 7.24 -1.02 -18.97
N ARG A 53 6.97 -1.09 -17.68
CA ARG A 53 6.26 -2.21 -17.04
C ARG A 53 4.86 -1.77 -16.65
N ILE A 54 3.86 -2.41 -17.26
CA ILE A 54 2.47 -2.17 -16.92
C ILE A 54 2.22 -2.71 -15.51
N GLY A 55 1.66 -1.85 -14.68
CA GLY A 55 1.22 -2.18 -13.32
C GLY A 55 -0.29 -2.37 -13.24
N ASN A 56 -0.93 -1.72 -12.27
CA ASN A 56 -2.37 -1.84 -12.04
C ASN A 56 -3.19 -1.35 -13.23
N VAL A 57 -4.28 -2.05 -13.53
CA VAL A 57 -5.21 -1.77 -14.62
C VAL A 57 -6.62 -1.66 -14.06
N ALA A 58 -7.36 -0.63 -14.47
CA ALA A 58 -8.75 -0.40 -14.09
C ALA A 58 -9.62 -0.08 -15.31
N VAL A 59 -10.70 -0.84 -15.48
CA VAL A 59 -11.70 -0.59 -16.53
C VAL A 59 -12.75 0.39 -16.00
N SER A 60 -13.15 1.36 -16.82
CA SER A 60 -14.21 2.31 -16.46
C SER A 60 -15.56 1.60 -16.26
N PRO A 61 -16.49 2.13 -15.42
CA PRO A 61 -17.78 1.50 -15.18
C PRO A 61 -18.66 1.32 -16.43
N ASP A 62 -18.44 2.12 -17.46
CA ASP A 62 -19.11 2.02 -18.76
C ASP A 62 -18.37 1.13 -19.78
N GLU A 63 -17.27 0.47 -19.33
CA GLU A 63 -16.42 -0.44 -20.12
C GLU A 63 -15.76 0.19 -21.37
N LYS A 64 -15.73 1.53 -21.47
CA LYS A 64 -15.20 2.21 -22.66
C LYS A 64 -13.76 2.65 -22.53
N GLN A 65 -13.24 2.80 -21.32
CA GLN A 65 -11.89 3.27 -21.07
C GLN A 65 -11.14 2.36 -20.08
N ILE A 66 -9.83 2.37 -20.21
CA ILE A 66 -8.91 1.64 -19.35
C ILE A 66 -7.90 2.65 -18.81
N ALA A 67 -7.80 2.76 -17.49
CA ALA A 67 -6.73 3.46 -16.80
C ALA A 67 -5.68 2.45 -16.33
N TYR A 68 -4.40 2.78 -16.47
CA TYR A 68 -3.32 1.89 -16.06
C TYR A 68 -2.04 2.65 -15.71
N SER A 69 -1.19 2.04 -14.91
CA SER A 69 0.12 2.59 -14.56
C SER A 69 1.23 1.95 -15.39
N VAL A 70 2.29 2.71 -15.64
CA VAL A 70 3.52 2.21 -16.27
C VAL A 70 4.73 2.68 -15.47
N ALA A 71 5.57 1.74 -15.06
CA ALA A 71 6.85 2.02 -14.43
C ALA A 71 7.96 2.13 -15.48
N TYR A 72 8.73 3.20 -15.41
CA TYR A 72 9.98 3.41 -16.15
C TYR A 72 11.18 3.40 -15.20
N TYR A 73 12.34 3.06 -15.71
CA TYR A 73 13.53 2.83 -14.89
C TYR A 73 14.74 3.62 -15.40
N SER A 74 15.48 4.21 -14.47
CA SER A 74 16.83 4.75 -14.68
C SER A 74 17.84 3.84 -13.99
N VAL A 75 18.57 3.03 -14.75
CA VAL A 75 19.62 2.16 -14.21
C VAL A 75 20.77 2.99 -13.59
N PRO A 76 21.24 4.09 -14.23
CA PRO A 76 22.30 4.91 -13.63
C PRO A 76 21.91 5.51 -12.27
N ASP A 77 20.67 5.92 -12.11
CA ASP A 77 20.18 6.54 -10.87
C ASP A 77 19.66 5.52 -9.86
N ASN A 78 19.54 4.24 -10.27
CA ASN A 78 18.90 3.16 -9.49
C ASN A 78 17.52 3.57 -8.95
N LYS A 79 16.70 4.17 -9.83
CA LYS A 79 15.36 4.69 -9.51
C LYS A 79 14.35 4.28 -10.55
N SER A 80 13.09 4.36 -10.17
CA SER A 80 11.94 4.20 -11.06
C SER A 80 10.97 5.38 -10.93
N ASN A 81 10.14 5.55 -11.93
CA ASN A 81 9.01 6.47 -11.91
C ASN A 81 7.78 5.75 -12.46
N ASN A 82 6.64 5.94 -11.80
CA ASN A 82 5.35 5.39 -12.25
C ASN A 82 4.47 6.52 -12.75
N GLU A 83 3.89 6.31 -13.92
CA GLU A 83 3.02 7.27 -14.58
C GLU A 83 1.68 6.61 -14.93
N LEU A 84 0.62 7.41 -15.00
CA LEU A 84 -0.72 6.96 -15.35
C LEU A 84 -1.05 7.25 -16.79
N PHE A 85 -1.78 6.31 -17.37
CA PHE A 85 -2.25 6.33 -18.75
C PHE A 85 -3.74 6.02 -18.82
N VAL A 86 -4.41 6.58 -19.84
CA VAL A 86 -5.79 6.24 -20.18
C VAL A 86 -5.86 5.95 -21.68
N MET A 87 -6.58 4.90 -22.04
CA MET A 87 -6.89 4.55 -23.42
C MET A 87 -8.36 4.11 -23.56
N ASN A 88 -8.86 4.10 -24.77
CA ASN A 88 -10.13 3.44 -25.06
C ASN A 88 -10.00 1.91 -24.93
N ALA A 89 -11.11 1.21 -24.67
CA ALA A 89 -11.12 -0.25 -24.52
C ALA A 89 -10.65 -0.99 -25.81
N ASP A 90 -10.74 -0.36 -26.97
CA ASP A 90 -10.23 -0.88 -28.24
C ASP A 90 -8.72 -0.60 -28.47
N GLY A 91 -8.05 0.00 -27.49
CA GLY A 91 -6.63 0.38 -27.56
C GLY A 91 -6.35 1.73 -28.24
N SER A 92 -7.36 2.38 -28.81
CA SER A 92 -7.21 3.70 -29.39
C SER A 92 -7.09 4.81 -28.34
N ASN A 93 -6.67 6.01 -28.74
CA ASN A 93 -6.55 7.20 -27.89
C ASN A 93 -5.71 7.00 -26.63
N ASN A 94 -4.66 6.18 -26.70
CA ASN A 94 -3.75 5.96 -25.57
C ASN A 94 -3.01 7.26 -25.25
N LYS A 95 -3.18 7.75 -24.02
CA LYS A 95 -2.59 9.01 -23.52
C LYS A 95 -1.97 8.80 -22.16
N GLN A 96 -0.77 9.34 -21.98
CA GLN A 96 -0.17 9.58 -20.67
C GLN A 96 -0.89 10.77 -20.04
N ILE A 97 -1.38 10.60 -18.79
CA ILE A 97 -2.16 11.62 -18.09
C ILE A 97 -1.44 12.22 -16.87
N THR A 98 -0.32 11.62 -16.45
CA THR A 98 0.63 12.20 -15.50
C THR A 98 2.02 12.23 -16.12
N ARG A 99 2.84 13.22 -15.77
CA ARG A 99 4.20 13.36 -16.27
C ARG A 99 5.02 14.23 -15.31
N ASP A 100 5.44 13.62 -14.22
CA ASP A 100 6.22 14.29 -13.20
C ASP A 100 7.15 13.29 -12.46
N ASN A 101 7.80 13.70 -11.38
CA ASN A 101 8.72 12.83 -10.63
C ASN A 101 8.05 12.18 -9.40
N TRP A 102 6.74 12.17 -9.33
CA TRP A 102 6.00 11.48 -8.28
C TRP A 102 5.68 10.04 -8.70
N GLN A 103 5.37 9.20 -7.71
CA GLN A 103 5.00 7.81 -7.95
C GLN A 103 3.48 7.70 -8.03
N GLU A 104 2.91 7.70 -9.22
CA GLU A 104 1.49 7.47 -9.43
C GLU A 104 1.21 6.00 -9.70
N SER A 105 0.31 5.41 -8.90
CA SER A 105 -0.02 3.99 -9.03
C SER A 105 -1.46 3.69 -8.64
N GLN A 106 -1.89 2.46 -8.85
CA GLN A 106 -3.21 1.94 -8.46
C GLN A 106 -4.38 2.83 -8.91
N PRO A 107 -4.51 3.14 -10.22
CA PRO A 107 -5.67 3.90 -10.69
C PRO A 107 -6.97 3.14 -10.41
N ALA A 108 -8.00 3.86 -9.98
CA ALA A 108 -9.34 3.35 -9.77
C ALA A 108 -10.38 4.35 -10.25
N TRP A 109 -11.36 3.90 -11.03
CA TRP A 109 -12.46 4.76 -11.46
C TRP A 109 -13.42 5.02 -10.31
N ILE A 110 -13.76 6.28 -10.09
CA ILE A 110 -14.70 6.74 -9.05
C ILE A 110 -15.74 7.69 -9.63
N LYS A 111 -16.77 8.00 -8.85
CA LYS A 111 -17.82 8.95 -9.23
C LYS A 111 -18.45 8.60 -10.58
N ASP A 112 -18.84 7.31 -10.76
CA ASP A 112 -19.42 6.77 -11.99
C ASP A 112 -18.54 6.98 -13.24
N GLY A 113 -17.22 6.84 -13.08
CA GLY A 113 -16.25 6.97 -14.15
C GLY A 113 -15.87 8.42 -14.51
N LYS A 114 -16.33 9.40 -13.73
CA LYS A 114 -16.00 10.82 -13.98
C LYS A 114 -14.63 11.24 -13.48
N LYS A 115 -14.07 10.51 -12.52
CA LYS A 115 -12.76 10.76 -11.93
C LYS A 115 -11.97 9.47 -11.83
N ILE A 116 -10.65 9.60 -11.77
CA ILE A 116 -9.70 8.53 -11.46
C ILE A 116 -9.07 8.86 -10.12
N ALA A 117 -9.22 7.97 -9.14
CA ALA A 117 -8.44 7.99 -7.91
C ALA A 117 -7.15 7.19 -8.09
N PHE A 118 -6.09 7.56 -7.40
CA PHE A 118 -4.77 6.92 -7.51
C PHE A 118 -3.92 7.20 -6.28
N LEU A 119 -2.89 6.39 -6.06
CA LEU A 119 -1.85 6.70 -5.07
C LEU A 119 -0.81 7.64 -5.65
N CYS A 120 -0.39 8.61 -4.86
CA CYS A 120 0.69 9.52 -5.19
C CYS A 120 1.43 10.03 -3.95
N ASN A 121 2.75 10.19 -4.05
CA ASN A 121 3.61 10.67 -2.98
C ASN A 121 3.97 12.16 -3.06
N GLU A 122 3.26 12.95 -3.83
CA GLU A 122 3.48 14.41 -4.00
C GLU A 122 3.46 15.19 -2.68
N SER A 123 2.62 14.79 -1.73
CA SER A 123 2.52 15.41 -0.40
C SER A 123 3.61 14.99 0.59
N GLY A 124 4.61 14.21 0.17
CA GLY A 124 5.70 13.73 1.00
C GLY A 124 5.49 12.32 1.58
N SER A 125 4.28 11.78 1.48
CA SER A 125 3.92 10.38 1.74
C SER A 125 2.92 9.91 0.70
N SER A 126 2.80 8.58 0.53
CA SER A 126 1.83 7.99 -0.38
C SER A 126 0.42 8.22 0.13
N GLN A 127 -0.39 8.95 -0.63
CA GLN A 127 -1.77 9.31 -0.31
C GLN A 127 -2.70 9.02 -1.49
N VAL A 128 -4.01 8.96 -1.23
CA VAL A 128 -5.00 8.85 -2.29
C VAL A 128 -5.31 10.25 -2.86
N TRP A 129 -5.23 10.36 -4.17
CA TRP A 129 -5.54 11.55 -4.96
C TRP A 129 -6.64 11.24 -5.96
N GLU A 130 -7.27 12.27 -6.53
CA GLU A 130 -8.18 12.16 -7.67
C GLU A 130 -7.81 13.16 -8.76
N MET A 131 -8.20 12.86 -10.01
CA MET A 131 -8.12 13.75 -11.14
C MET A 131 -9.18 13.42 -12.21
N ASN A 132 -9.34 14.30 -13.19
CA ASN A 132 -10.11 13.97 -14.39
C ASN A 132 -9.37 12.89 -15.24
N PRO A 133 -10.09 12.13 -16.09
CA PRO A 133 -9.46 11.16 -16.98
C PRO A 133 -8.49 11.78 -18.02
N ASP A 134 -8.50 13.09 -18.19
CA ASP A 134 -7.55 13.83 -19.04
C ASP A 134 -6.31 14.33 -18.29
N GLY A 135 -6.19 14.04 -16.97
CA GLY A 135 -5.09 14.45 -16.10
C GLY A 135 -5.29 15.81 -15.41
N THR A 136 -6.40 16.50 -15.67
CA THR A 136 -6.68 17.81 -15.05
C THR A 136 -7.36 17.68 -13.68
N GLU A 137 -7.44 18.79 -12.94
CA GLU A 137 -8.10 18.90 -11.63
C GLU A 137 -7.58 17.89 -10.59
N ARG A 138 -6.26 17.72 -10.52
CA ARG A 138 -5.60 16.87 -9.52
C ARG A 138 -5.85 17.41 -8.11
N LYS A 139 -6.30 16.54 -7.20
CA LYS A 139 -6.65 16.87 -5.84
C LYS A 139 -6.34 15.73 -4.88
N GLN A 140 -5.72 16.04 -3.75
CA GLN A 140 -5.49 15.10 -2.66
C GLN A 140 -6.80 14.81 -1.91
N LEU A 141 -7.10 13.52 -1.68
CA LEU A 141 -8.28 13.06 -0.95
C LEU A 141 -7.97 12.63 0.49
N THR A 142 -6.74 12.20 0.76
CA THR A 142 -6.34 11.72 2.09
C THR A 142 -5.17 12.51 2.65
N GLN A 143 -5.15 12.68 3.99
CA GLN A 143 -4.05 13.24 4.77
C GLN A 143 -3.81 12.32 5.97
N TYR A 144 -3.45 11.08 5.68
CA TYR A 144 -3.13 10.08 6.69
C TYR A 144 -1.68 10.27 7.17
N ASP A 145 -1.43 10.06 8.47
CA ASP A 145 -0.08 10.15 9.04
C ASP A 145 0.69 8.84 8.76
N GLY A 146 1.30 8.78 7.59
CA GLY A 146 2.02 7.63 7.04
C GLY A 146 1.68 7.39 5.58
N ASP A 147 2.26 6.33 5.04
CA ASP A 147 2.01 5.89 3.67
C ASP A 147 0.75 5.01 3.58
N ILE A 148 -0.05 5.26 2.55
CA ILE A 148 -1.12 4.36 2.12
C ILE A 148 -0.53 3.42 1.06
N GLU A 149 -0.60 2.10 1.31
CA GLU A 149 -0.01 1.07 0.45
C GLU A 149 -1.00 0.52 -0.59
N GLY A 150 -2.28 0.71 -0.36
CA GLY A 150 -3.34 0.28 -1.24
C GLY A 150 -4.70 0.81 -0.78
N PHE A 151 -5.67 0.93 -1.68
CA PHE A 151 -6.99 1.44 -1.35
C PHE A 151 -8.10 0.85 -2.22
N ALA A 152 -9.33 0.86 -1.69
CA ALA A 152 -10.55 0.52 -2.41
C ALA A 152 -11.74 1.32 -1.87
N PHE A 153 -12.50 1.97 -2.74
CA PHE A 153 -13.76 2.60 -2.35
C PHE A 153 -14.85 1.56 -2.15
N SER A 154 -15.74 1.81 -1.20
CA SER A 154 -16.94 0.99 -1.04
C SER A 154 -17.85 1.09 -2.29
N PRO A 155 -18.66 0.06 -2.61
CA PRO A 155 -19.58 0.10 -3.74
C PRO A 155 -20.54 1.30 -3.74
N ASP A 156 -20.96 1.77 -2.57
CA ASP A 156 -21.79 2.96 -2.43
C ASP A 156 -21.04 4.30 -2.54
N GLY A 157 -19.70 4.25 -2.68
CA GLY A 157 -18.82 5.41 -2.81
C GLY A 157 -18.72 6.29 -1.55
N LYS A 158 -19.15 5.81 -0.37
CA LYS A 158 -19.19 6.59 0.87
C LYS A 158 -18.09 6.24 1.86
N LYS A 159 -17.30 5.22 1.59
CA LYS A 159 -16.20 4.79 2.45
C LYS A 159 -14.96 4.48 1.64
N LEU A 160 -13.82 4.63 2.29
CA LEU A 160 -12.51 4.24 1.79
C LEU A 160 -11.94 3.15 2.69
N LEU A 161 -11.60 2.00 2.10
CA LEU A 161 -10.75 0.98 2.69
C LEU A 161 -9.32 1.24 2.22
N PHE A 162 -8.36 1.21 3.12
CA PHE A 162 -6.95 1.37 2.76
C PHE A 162 -6.03 0.57 3.67
N ILE A 163 -4.81 0.36 3.21
CA ILE A 163 -3.76 -0.36 3.94
C ILE A 163 -2.72 0.65 4.40
N ALA A 164 -2.33 0.57 5.67
CA ALA A 164 -1.22 1.33 6.21
C ALA A 164 -0.46 0.52 7.26
N GLN A 165 0.81 0.88 7.49
CA GLN A 165 1.66 0.21 8.46
C GLN A 165 1.35 0.66 9.89
N VAL A 166 1.20 -0.30 10.79
CA VAL A 166 1.03 -0.08 12.23
C VAL A 166 2.23 -0.64 12.97
N LYS A 167 2.74 0.11 13.94
CA LYS A 167 3.84 -0.34 14.79
C LYS A 167 3.36 -1.44 15.72
N THR A 168 3.86 -2.65 15.55
CA THR A 168 3.48 -3.83 16.34
C THR A 168 4.56 -4.26 17.34
N VAL A 169 5.80 -3.81 17.14
CA VAL A 169 6.95 -4.17 17.98
C VAL A 169 7.58 -2.90 18.57
N GLN A 170 7.83 -2.93 19.87
CA GLN A 170 8.58 -1.85 20.53
C GLN A 170 10.05 -1.87 20.08
N SER A 171 10.53 -0.74 19.59
CA SER A 171 11.95 -0.55 19.27
C SER A 171 12.81 -0.53 20.55
N THR A 172 14.13 -0.61 20.37
CA THR A 172 15.07 -0.43 21.48
C THR A 172 14.95 0.96 22.10
N ALA A 173 14.73 1.99 21.28
CA ALA A 173 14.51 3.36 21.78
C ALA A 173 13.21 3.50 22.60
N ASP A 174 12.14 2.76 22.25
CA ASP A 174 10.92 2.75 23.08
C ASP A 174 11.12 2.08 24.43
N LYS A 175 11.93 1.02 24.47
CA LYS A 175 12.26 0.28 25.71
C LYS A 175 13.29 1.02 26.57
N HIS A 176 14.15 1.79 25.94
CA HIS A 176 15.26 2.52 26.55
C HIS A 176 15.25 3.99 26.08
N PRO A 177 14.30 4.80 26.54
CA PRO A 177 14.19 6.20 26.13
C PRO A 177 15.37 7.08 26.60
N ASP A 178 16.15 6.58 27.58
CA ASP A 178 17.40 7.15 28.04
C ASP A 178 18.57 6.96 27.03
N LEU A 179 18.38 6.08 26.04
CA LEU A 179 19.38 5.76 25.00
C LEU A 179 18.86 6.10 23.58
N PRO A 180 18.49 7.34 23.28
CA PRO A 180 17.78 7.69 22.02
C PRO A 180 18.62 7.48 20.75
N LYS A 181 19.93 7.31 20.88
CA LYS A 181 20.86 7.05 19.77
C LYS A 181 21.26 5.59 19.65
N ALA A 182 20.68 4.71 20.45
CA ALA A 182 20.98 3.29 20.37
C ALA A 182 20.45 2.69 19.06
N THR A 183 21.30 1.98 18.34
CA THR A 183 20.99 1.29 17.08
C THR A 183 20.82 -0.21 17.24
N GLY A 184 21.06 -0.73 18.45
CA GLY A 184 20.88 -2.15 18.77
C GLY A 184 19.42 -2.56 18.63
N ILE A 185 19.20 -3.79 18.15
CA ILE A 185 17.87 -4.40 18.02
C ILE A 185 17.76 -5.54 19.02
N ILE A 186 16.72 -5.52 19.86
CA ILE A 186 16.46 -6.56 20.84
C ILE A 186 15.43 -7.51 20.24
N VAL A 187 15.86 -8.73 19.99
CA VAL A 187 15.02 -9.81 19.47
C VAL A 187 14.69 -10.75 20.60
N THR A 188 13.41 -11.01 20.83
CA THR A 188 12.92 -11.90 21.90
C THR A 188 12.11 -13.07 21.35
N ASP A 189 11.71 -13.04 20.07
CA ASP A 189 10.87 -14.05 19.46
C ASP A 189 11.08 -14.10 17.92
N LEU A 190 10.54 -15.09 17.27
CA LEU A 190 10.38 -15.20 15.81
C LEU A 190 9.05 -14.52 15.41
N MET A 191 8.79 -14.10 14.24
CA MET A 191 9.61 -13.69 13.10
C MET A 191 10.09 -12.25 13.32
N TYR A 192 11.34 -12.06 13.52
CA TYR A 192 11.93 -10.74 13.69
C TYR A 192 12.45 -10.13 12.38
N LYS A 193 12.62 -10.94 11.36
CA LYS A 193 12.97 -10.55 10.00
C LYS A 193 12.11 -11.27 8.99
N HIS A 194 11.76 -10.55 7.93
CA HIS A 194 11.18 -11.11 6.73
C HIS A 194 12.13 -10.79 5.57
N TRP A 195 12.83 -11.82 5.06
CA TRP A 195 14.00 -11.66 4.20
C TRP A 195 15.05 -10.74 4.83
N ASP A 196 15.30 -9.56 4.23
CA ASP A 196 16.26 -8.55 4.71
C ASP A 196 15.61 -7.43 5.54
N GLU A 197 14.27 -7.38 5.62
CA GLU A 197 13.53 -6.37 6.38
C GLU A 197 13.30 -6.78 7.83
N TRP A 198 13.47 -5.83 8.77
CA TRP A 198 13.07 -6.02 10.16
C TRP A 198 11.57 -5.91 10.31
N VAL A 199 10.96 -6.88 11.02
CA VAL A 199 9.53 -6.87 11.32
C VAL A 199 9.30 -6.00 12.55
N THR A 200 9.03 -4.72 12.33
CA THR A 200 8.72 -3.72 13.37
C THR A 200 7.31 -3.18 13.25
N THR A 201 6.73 -3.33 12.08
CA THR A 201 5.37 -2.93 11.72
C THR A 201 4.63 -4.08 11.06
N ALA A 202 3.32 -4.01 11.06
CA ALA A 202 2.45 -4.88 10.28
C ALA A 202 1.47 -4.03 9.44
N PRO A 203 1.16 -4.42 8.20
CA PRO A 203 0.11 -3.77 7.43
C PRO A 203 -1.25 -4.10 8.07
N HIS A 204 -2.06 -3.06 8.30
CA HIS A 204 -3.44 -3.18 8.76
C HIS A 204 -4.41 -2.59 7.75
N PRO A 205 -5.62 -3.17 7.61
CA PRO A 205 -6.71 -2.56 6.88
C PRO A 205 -7.39 -1.49 7.73
N PHE A 206 -7.54 -0.30 7.15
CA PHE A 206 -8.25 0.82 7.74
C PHE A 206 -9.51 1.11 6.95
N VAL A 207 -10.56 1.54 7.63
CA VAL A 207 -11.77 2.06 7.00
C VAL A 207 -12.02 3.49 7.45
N ALA A 208 -12.39 4.34 6.50
CA ALA A 208 -12.73 5.74 6.75
C ALA A 208 -14.05 6.09 6.06
N GLU A 209 -14.80 7.05 6.61
CA GLU A 209 -15.90 7.69 5.90
C GLU A 209 -15.35 8.61 4.82
N PHE A 210 -15.99 8.64 3.65
CA PHE A 210 -15.62 9.48 2.52
C PHE A 210 -16.81 10.34 2.09
N ASP A 211 -16.63 11.65 2.07
CA ASP A 211 -17.69 12.63 1.74
C ASP A 211 -17.65 13.12 0.28
N GLY A 212 -16.78 12.53 -0.54
CA GLY A 212 -16.53 12.95 -1.92
C GLY A 212 -15.38 13.96 -2.05
N ASN A 213 -14.86 14.48 -0.96
CA ASN A 213 -13.77 15.47 -0.92
C ASN A 213 -12.59 15.07 -0.05
N GLY A 214 -12.85 14.23 0.95
CA GLY A 214 -11.82 13.78 1.88
C GLY A 214 -12.33 12.66 2.78
N ILE A 215 -11.47 12.21 3.69
CA ILE A 215 -11.78 11.14 4.63
C ILE A 215 -11.95 11.67 6.05
N SER A 216 -12.75 10.96 6.84
CA SER A 216 -12.94 11.18 8.27
C SER A 216 -13.21 9.87 8.99
N ASN A 217 -13.22 9.90 10.32
CA ASN A 217 -13.54 8.71 11.15
C ASN A 217 -12.73 7.48 10.79
N VAL A 218 -11.42 7.66 10.60
CA VAL A 218 -10.49 6.56 10.27
C VAL A 218 -10.44 5.55 11.41
N LYS A 219 -10.60 4.27 11.08
CA LYS A 219 -10.57 3.15 12.03
C LYS A 219 -9.67 2.05 11.51
N ASP A 220 -8.82 1.55 12.36
CA ASP A 220 -8.06 0.32 12.16
C ASP A 220 -8.96 -0.89 12.45
N ILE A 221 -9.13 -1.80 11.48
CA ILE A 221 -9.95 -3.01 11.65
C ILE A 221 -9.26 -4.03 12.58
N LEU A 222 -7.93 -3.99 12.65
CA LEU A 222 -7.11 -4.86 13.49
C LEU A 222 -6.54 -4.14 14.72
N GLU A 223 -7.13 -3.03 15.15
CA GLU A 223 -6.65 -2.22 16.25
C GLU A 223 -6.29 -3.07 17.48
N GLY A 224 -5.06 -2.89 18.00
CA GLY A 224 -4.53 -3.60 19.15
C GLY A 224 -4.13 -5.06 18.87
N LEU A 225 -4.26 -5.55 17.64
CA LEU A 225 -3.84 -6.89 17.26
C LEU A 225 -2.47 -6.83 16.55
N PRO A 226 -1.59 -7.81 16.79
CA PRO A 226 -0.26 -7.84 16.18
C PRO A 226 -0.23 -8.57 14.82
N TYR A 227 -1.38 -8.83 14.24
CA TYR A 227 -1.49 -9.63 13.02
C TYR A 227 -1.47 -8.76 11.79
N GLU A 228 -0.93 -9.28 10.70
CA GLU A 228 -0.88 -8.61 9.41
C GLU A 228 -2.13 -8.89 8.55
N SER A 229 -2.57 -7.89 7.82
CA SER A 229 -3.48 -8.00 6.67
C SER A 229 -3.31 -6.75 5.79
N PRO A 230 -2.94 -6.91 4.50
CA PRO A 230 -2.66 -8.16 3.78
C PRO A 230 -1.38 -8.85 4.27
N MET A 231 -1.22 -10.10 3.84
CA MET A 231 -0.10 -10.93 4.28
C MET A 231 1.17 -10.66 3.48
N LYS A 232 2.28 -10.47 4.17
CA LYS A 232 3.62 -10.40 3.56
C LYS A 232 4.03 -11.78 2.98
N PRO A 233 4.89 -11.84 1.93
CA PRO A 233 5.59 -10.70 1.32
C PRO A 233 4.84 -10.06 0.15
N PHE A 234 3.84 -10.69 -0.44
CA PHE A 234 3.27 -10.30 -1.73
C PHE A 234 1.82 -9.82 -1.65
N GLY A 235 1.18 -9.90 -0.49
CA GLY A 235 -0.21 -9.48 -0.34
C GLY A 235 -0.35 -7.95 -0.43
N GLY A 236 -1.42 -7.52 -1.10
CA GLY A 236 -1.80 -6.13 -1.28
C GLY A 236 -3.32 -5.97 -1.14
N ILE A 237 -3.86 -4.93 -1.74
CA ILE A 237 -5.30 -4.60 -1.67
C ILE A 237 -6.21 -5.72 -2.23
N GLU A 238 -5.68 -6.59 -3.08
CA GLU A 238 -6.39 -7.76 -3.63
C GLU A 238 -6.77 -8.80 -2.57
N GLN A 239 -6.16 -8.75 -1.39
CA GLN A 239 -6.52 -9.61 -0.25
C GLN A 239 -7.65 -9.04 0.62
N LEU A 240 -8.19 -7.89 0.22
CA LEU A 240 -9.30 -7.22 0.90
C LEU A 240 -10.44 -6.99 -0.08
N ALA A 241 -11.67 -7.21 0.35
CA ALA A 241 -12.85 -7.03 -0.50
C ALA A 241 -14.02 -6.44 0.28
N TRP A 242 -14.73 -5.50 -0.34
CA TRP A 242 -16.01 -5.00 0.14
C TRP A 242 -17.15 -5.98 -0.16
N SER A 243 -18.11 -6.10 0.76
CA SER A 243 -19.41 -6.65 0.41
C SER A 243 -20.17 -5.71 -0.53
N SER A 244 -21.03 -6.25 -1.37
CA SER A 244 -21.80 -5.45 -2.35
C SER A 244 -22.71 -4.39 -1.72
N ASP A 245 -23.12 -4.59 -0.47
CA ASP A 245 -23.94 -3.65 0.31
C ASP A 245 -23.11 -2.63 1.12
N SER A 246 -21.79 -2.64 0.98
CA SER A 246 -20.85 -1.73 1.66
C SER A 246 -20.85 -1.81 3.19
N LYS A 247 -21.28 -2.95 3.76
CA LYS A 247 -21.40 -3.13 5.21
C LYS A 247 -20.33 -4.01 5.81
N GLN A 248 -19.67 -4.82 5.00
CA GLN A 248 -18.70 -5.80 5.47
C GLN A 248 -17.42 -5.74 4.64
N ILE A 249 -16.32 -6.17 5.25
CA ILE A 249 -15.01 -6.28 4.63
C ILE A 249 -14.50 -7.69 4.86
N ALA A 250 -14.24 -8.41 3.77
CA ALA A 250 -13.50 -9.66 3.81
C ALA A 250 -12.01 -9.34 3.72
N TYR A 251 -11.18 -10.01 4.53
CA TYR A 251 -9.74 -9.86 4.49
C TYR A 251 -9.02 -11.16 4.83
N THR A 252 -7.83 -11.33 4.29
CA THR A 252 -6.97 -12.49 4.57
C THR A 252 -5.97 -12.13 5.65
N SER A 253 -5.79 -13.01 6.65
CA SER A 253 -4.82 -12.81 7.71
C SER A 253 -4.33 -14.15 8.25
N ARG A 254 -3.06 -14.19 8.67
CA ARG A 254 -2.47 -15.29 9.43
C ARG A 254 -2.39 -14.88 10.90
N LYS A 255 -3.39 -15.25 11.69
CA LYS A 255 -3.46 -14.89 13.12
C LYS A 255 -2.60 -15.81 13.98
N LYS A 256 -1.31 -15.84 13.71
CA LYS A 256 -0.28 -16.60 14.44
C LYS A 256 0.85 -15.66 14.88
N GLN A 257 1.60 -16.06 15.90
CA GLN A 257 2.72 -15.29 16.43
C GLN A 257 3.90 -16.21 16.76
N GLY A 258 5.09 -15.63 16.88
CA GLY A 258 6.29 -16.33 17.31
C GLY A 258 6.63 -17.53 16.43
N LEU A 259 6.96 -18.64 17.05
CA LEU A 259 7.29 -19.88 16.35
C LEU A 259 6.14 -20.37 15.45
N ALA A 260 4.89 -20.25 15.90
CA ALA A 260 3.74 -20.68 15.10
C ALA A 260 3.63 -19.89 13.80
N TYR A 261 3.95 -18.59 13.80
CA TYR A 261 4.01 -17.78 12.58
C TYR A 261 5.16 -18.22 11.67
N ALA A 262 6.32 -18.55 12.25
CA ALA A 262 7.53 -18.89 11.51
C ALA A 262 7.43 -20.24 10.75
N VAL A 263 6.64 -21.20 11.28
CA VAL A 263 6.56 -22.57 10.75
C VAL A 263 5.28 -22.86 9.97
N SER A 264 4.33 -21.93 9.95
CA SER A 264 3.05 -22.12 9.26
C SER A 264 2.79 -21.04 8.22
N THR A 265 2.36 -21.44 7.04
CA THR A 265 1.83 -20.56 5.99
C THR A 265 0.31 -20.48 5.98
N ASP A 266 -0.33 -21.19 6.92
CA ASP A 266 -1.78 -21.26 7.05
C ASP A 266 -2.37 -19.89 7.39
N SER A 267 -3.30 -19.45 6.57
CA SER A 267 -4.03 -18.19 6.71
C SER A 267 -5.51 -18.41 6.43
N ASP A 268 -6.33 -17.56 7.00
CA ASP A 268 -7.78 -17.65 6.91
C ASP A 268 -8.36 -16.40 6.26
N ILE A 269 -9.61 -16.52 5.80
CA ILE A 269 -10.44 -15.40 5.38
C ILE A 269 -11.34 -15.00 6.55
N TYR A 270 -11.30 -13.74 6.89
CA TYR A 270 -12.11 -13.14 7.94
C TYR A 270 -13.10 -12.16 7.34
N LEU A 271 -14.29 -12.11 7.92
CA LEU A 271 -15.33 -11.15 7.57
C LEU A 271 -15.54 -10.18 8.75
N TYR A 272 -15.28 -8.90 8.52
CA TYR A 272 -15.51 -7.84 9.49
C TYR A 272 -16.79 -7.09 9.16
N ASP A 273 -17.68 -6.99 10.14
CA ASP A 273 -18.93 -6.24 10.03
C ASP A 273 -18.77 -4.84 10.63
N LEU A 274 -19.06 -3.81 9.83
CA LEU A 274 -18.82 -2.42 10.19
C LEU A 274 -19.75 -1.89 11.29
N GLU A 275 -20.96 -2.42 11.37
CA GLU A 275 -21.95 -1.98 12.36
C GLU A 275 -21.69 -2.62 13.72
N SER A 276 -21.64 -3.94 13.77
CA SER A 276 -21.41 -4.70 15.01
C SER A 276 -19.95 -4.70 15.46
N LYS A 277 -19.01 -4.34 14.58
CA LYS A 277 -17.53 -4.39 14.78
C LYS A 277 -17.04 -5.80 15.14
N LYS A 278 -17.74 -6.83 14.70
CA LYS A 278 -17.37 -8.22 14.93
C LYS A 278 -16.65 -8.79 13.73
N THR A 279 -15.69 -9.65 14.02
CA THR A 279 -14.98 -10.43 13.00
C THR A 279 -15.39 -11.89 13.11
N GLU A 280 -15.75 -12.49 11.99
CA GLU A 280 -15.98 -13.92 11.85
C GLU A 280 -14.87 -14.56 11.02
N ASN A 281 -14.35 -15.70 11.45
CA ASN A 281 -13.45 -16.54 10.64
C ASN A 281 -14.33 -17.43 9.74
N LEU A 282 -14.22 -17.25 8.44
CA LEU A 282 -14.98 -18.04 7.46
C LEU A 282 -14.39 -19.44 7.23
N CYS A 283 -13.15 -19.67 7.66
CA CYS A 283 -12.43 -20.94 7.53
C CYS A 283 -12.37 -21.74 8.86
N LYS A 284 -13.18 -21.38 9.85
CA LYS A 284 -13.12 -21.96 11.21
C LYS A 284 -13.32 -23.48 11.29
N ASP A 285 -13.98 -24.07 10.30
CA ASP A 285 -14.24 -25.52 10.25
C ASP A 285 -13.05 -26.31 9.68
N TYR A 286 -12.02 -25.61 9.22
CA TYR A 286 -10.76 -26.19 8.72
C TYR A 286 -9.70 -26.09 9.79
N THR A 287 -9.31 -27.24 10.32
CA THR A 287 -8.22 -27.34 11.28
C THR A 287 -7.05 -28.08 10.60
N GLU A 288 -5.85 -27.87 11.09
CA GLU A 288 -4.66 -28.61 10.62
C GLU A 288 -4.87 -30.14 10.71
N SER A 289 -5.73 -30.60 11.62
CA SER A 289 -6.09 -32.01 11.78
C SER A 289 -6.93 -32.55 10.61
N SER A 290 -7.58 -31.70 9.82
CA SER A 290 -8.31 -32.10 8.62
C SER A 290 -7.43 -32.29 7.39
N ILE A 291 -6.16 -31.87 7.47
CA ILE A 291 -5.17 -32.03 6.40
C ILE A 291 -4.52 -33.41 6.55
N PRO A 292 -4.46 -34.23 5.49
CA PRO A 292 -3.76 -35.50 5.55
C PRO A 292 -2.32 -35.34 6.05
N ALA A 293 -1.88 -36.23 6.93
CA ALA A 293 -0.53 -36.17 7.50
C ALA A 293 0.60 -36.15 6.45
N THR A 294 0.35 -36.70 5.27
CA THR A 294 1.25 -36.63 4.11
C THR A 294 1.43 -35.23 3.54
N MET A 295 0.45 -34.33 3.76
CA MET A 295 0.53 -32.92 3.33
C MET A 295 1.13 -32.03 4.42
N THR A 296 0.90 -32.33 5.69
CA THR A 296 1.50 -31.59 6.80
C THR A 296 3.01 -31.81 6.91
N ASN A 297 3.51 -32.91 6.36
CA ASN A 297 4.95 -33.23 6.29
C ASN A 297 5.61 -32.74 5.00
N ALA A 298 4.85 -32.21 4.05
CA ALA A 298 5.44 -31.55 2.89
C ALA A 298 6.21 -30.32 3.39
N MET A 299 7.49 -30.25 3.06
CA MET A 299 8.41 -29.18 3.54
C MET A 299 8.02 -27.78 3.05
N ASP A 300 7.16 -27.68 2.12
CA ASP A 300 6.58 -26.45 1.57
C ASP A 300 5.27 -26.18 2.26
N GLY A 301 5.35 -25.46 3.33
CA GLY A 301 4.20 -25.01 4.07
C GLY A 301 3.20 -24.15 3.28
N ALA A 302 3.41 -23.91 1.99
CA ALA A 302 2.48 -23.21 1.12
C ALA A 302 1.29 -24.07 0.65
N THR A 303 1.46 -25.39 0.62
CA THR A 303 0.49 -26.34 0.06
C THR A 303 -0.80 -26.50 0.90
N PRO A 304 -0.77 -26.46 2.23
CA PRO A 304 -1.96 -26.75 3.04
C PRO A 304 -3.15 -25.84 2.78
N GLN A 305 -2.91 -24.58 2.57
CA GLN A 305 -4.00 -23.61 2.44
C GLN A 305 -4.74 -23.69 1.10
N ALA A 306 -4.03 -23.91 0.01
CA ALA A 306 -4.64 -24.13 -1.29
C ALA A 306 -5.55 -25.37 -1.28
N VAL A 307 -5.13 -26.40 -0.52
CA VAL A 307 -5.92 -27.63 -0.34
C VAL A 307 -7.14 -27.40 0.55
N GLN A 308 -7.03 -26.56 1.58
CA GLN A 308 -8.17 -26.25 2.46
C GLN A 308 -9.31 -25.59 1.70
N LEU A 309 -9.01 -24.67 0.78
CA LEU A 309 -10.02 -23.99 -0.02
C LEU A 309 -10.72 -24.91 -1.02
N THR A 310 -10.04 -25.95 -1.50
CA THR A 310 -10.56 -26.91 -2.49
C THR A 310 -11.37 -28.05 -1.85
N VAL A 311 -11.06 -28.45 -0.61
CA VAL A 311 -11.73 -29.60 0.04
C VAL A 311 -13.16 -29.30 0.48
N LYS A 312 -13.51 -28.05 0.77
CA LYS A 312 -14.84 -27.70 1.29
C LYS A 312 -15.97 -27.89 0.28
N ASP A 313 -15.68 -27.90 -0.99
CA ASP A 313 -16.72 -27.91 -2.00
C ASP A 313 -16.41 -28.86 -3.15
N GLU A 314 -16.30 -30.15 -2.81
CA GLU A 314 -16.15 -31.21 -3.82
C GLU A 314 -17.20 -31.16 -4.92
N ASN A 315 -18.31 -30.43 -4.70
CA ASN A 315 -19.44 -30.34 -5.62
C ASN A 315 -19.53 -28.99 -6.37
N LYS A 316 -18.70 -28.01 -6.05
CA LYS A 316 -18.78 -26.67 -6.66
C LYS A 316 -17.62 -26.25 -7.53
N GLY A 317 -16.60 -27.15 -7.68
CA GLY A 317 -15.52 -26.92 -8.61
C GLY A 317 -14.89 -25.53 -8.48
N TYR A 318 -14.15 -25.31 -7.42
CA TYR A 318 -13.18 -24.21 -7.40
C TYR A 318 -11.92 -24.73 -8.08
N ASP A 319 -11.76 -24.36 -9.34
CA ASP A 319 -10.53 -24.47 -10.08
C ASP A 319 -9.59 -23.31 -9.74
#